data_4fec1f60c07be53ba1d88eba51687af3
#
_entry.id   4fec1f60c07be53ba1d88eba51687af3
#
_cell.length_a   1.000
_cell.length_b   1.000
_cell.length_c   1.000
_cell.angle_alpha   90.00
_cell.angle_beta   90.00
_cell.angle_gamma   90.00
#
_symmetry.space_group_name_H-M   'P 1'
#
loop_
_entity.id
_entity.type
_entity.pdbx_description
1 polymer ?
#
loop_
_entity_poly.entity_id
_entity_poly.type
_entity_poly.pdbx_seq_one_letter_code
_entity_poly.pdbx_strand_id
1 'polypeptide(L)'
;MYVRLEMNSQYDLFAHDFSQTRKNAWPEFEVLLKETKKGDRVLDLGCGNGRLRQSLPVEIIRDGDYFGLDVSEKLLEVARKTFPRDHFFHKDFTTPLPFGDDNFDIVTGVASFHHILSEPEQKKFLQECCRVLKPGGTLFLTTWKLPRKHFWSNFWAGNGKNWTIPFGVEKHPRTYRNVTDKDLKKLLHRAGLSVTFCQLLRDRNYVIVGKKHNGKLF
;
A
#
# COMPACT_ATOMS: atom_id res chain seq x y z
N MET A 1 -18.84 8.01 -1.72
CA MET A 1 -18.87 7.34 -3.03
C MET A 1 -18.26 8.22 -4.14
N TYR A 2 -18.61 9.50 -4.27
CA TYR A 2 -18.08 10.43 -5.29
C TYR A 2 -16.53 10.60 -5.27
N VAL A 3 -15.92 10.82 -4.13
CA VAL A 3 -14.46 11.06 -3.99
C VAL A 3 -13.60 9.86 -4.47
N ARG A 4 -14.14 8.64 -4.43
CA ARG A 4 -13.45 7.43 -4.85
C ARG A 4 -13.43 7.19 -6.37
N LEU A 5 -14.55 7.50 -7.04
CA LEU A 5 -14.62 7.42 -8.50
C LEU A 5 -13.68 8.43 -9.16
N GLU A 6 -13.50 9.62 -8.54
CA GLU A 6 -12.54 10.63 -8.99
C GLU A 6 -11.08 10.17 -8.81
N MET A 7 -10.74 9.44 -7.74
CA MET A 7 -9.38 8.91 -7.55
C MET A 7 -9.00 7.89 -8.62
N ASN A 8 -9.90 7.00 -9.02
CA ASN A 8 -9.64 5.98 -10.05
C ASN A 8 -9.29 6.64 -11.40
N SER A 9 -10.07 7.65 -11.81
CA SER A 9 -9.84 8.39 -13.04
C SER A 9 -8.57 9.27 -12.98
N GLN A 10 -8.22 9.80 -11.81
CA GLN A 10 -7.06 10.67 -11.65
C GLN A 10 -5.74 9.93 -11.88
N TYR A 11 -5.57 8.69 -11.37
CA TYR A 11 -4.35 7.92 -11.60
C TYR A 11 -4.14 7.55 -13.07
N ASP A 12 -5.22 7.35 -13.81
CA ASP A 12 -5.15 7.10 -15.25
C ASP A 12 -4.72 8.33 -16.06
N LEU A 13 -5.05 9.55 -15.60
CA LEU A 13 -4.66 10.79 -16.28
C LEU A 13 -3.13 11.00 -16.31
N PHE A 14 -2.42 10.60 -15.26
CA PHE A 14 -0.97 10.81 -15.16
C PHE A 14 -0.17 9.51 -15.03
N ALA A 15 -0.73 8.37 -15.45
CA ALA A 15 -0.06 7.07 -15.38
C ALA A 15 1.30 7.06 -16.08
N HIS A 16 1.45 7.78 -17.19
CA HIS A 16 2.72 7.93 -17.91
C HIS A 16 3.76 8.67 -17.06
N ASP A 17 3.45 9.87 -16.57
CA ASP A 17 4.38 10.68 -15.75
C ASP A 17 4.71 9.98 -14.42
N PHE A 18 3.71 9.31 -13.85
CA PHE A 18 3.87 8.50 -12.66
C PHE A 18 4.90 7.39 -12.89
N SER A 19 4.80 6.67 -14.01
CA SER A 19 5.71 5.58 -14.34
C SER A 19 7.13 6.08 -14.64
N GLN A 20 7.28 7.22 -15.33
CA GLN A 20 8.59 7.81 -15.65
C GLN A 20 9.37 8.24 -14.40
N THR A 21 8.67 8.78 -13.40
CA THR A 21 9.29 9.28 -12.16
C THR A 21 9.58 8.20 -11.12
N ARG A 22 9.12 6.95 -11.32
CA ARG A 22 9.17 5.86 -10.32
C ARG A 22 9.92 4.62 -10.82
N LYS A 23 11.03 4.85 -11.52
CA LYS A 23 11.91 3.79 -12.03
C LYS A 23 12.85 3.19 -10.98
N ASN A 24 13.16 3.94 -9.92
CA ASN A 24 14.12 3.51 -8.92
C ASN A 24 13.43 2.81 -7.73
N ALA A 25 14.09 1.79 -7.20
CA ALA A 25 13.69 1.15 -5.95
C ALA A 25 13.72 2.16 -4.79
N TRP A 26 12.78 2.03 -3.86
CA TRP A 26 12.80 2.80 -2.64
C TRP A 26 13.69 2.12 -1.60
N PRO A 27 14.49 2.89 -0.87
CA PRO A 27 15.31 2.34 0.22
C PRO A 27 14.50 1.63 1.30
N GLU A 28 13.23 2.02 1.45
CA GLU A 28 12.29 1.38 2.35
C GLU A 28 12.08 -0.11 2.02
N PHE A 29 12.31 -0.52 0.77
CA PHE A 29 12.20 -1.92 0.36
C PHE A 29 13.28 -2.82 0.95
N GLU A 30 14.42 -2.27 1.41
CA GLU A 30 15.42 -3.03 2.16
C GLU A 30 14.84 -3.64 3.46
N VAL A 31 13.89 -2.94 4.09
CA VAL A 31 13.19 -3.46 5.27
C VAL A 31 12.31 -4.65 4.88
N LEU A 32 11.59 -4.55 3.75
CA LEU A 32 10.77 -5.65 3.25
C LEU A 32 11.63 -6.86 2.85
N LEU A 33 12.75 -6.63 2.14
CA LEU A 33 13.63 -7.71 1.69
C LEU A 33 14.18 -8.56 2.85
N LYS A 34 14.38 -7.97 4.04
CA LYS A 34 14.78 -8.72 5.24
C LYS A 34 13.69 -9.65 5.78
N GLU A 35 12.45 -9.38 5.43
CA GLU A 35 11.28 -10.15 5.83
C GLU A 35 10.90 -11.22 4.79
N THR A 36 11.44 -11.12 3.56
CA THR A 36 11.12 -12.04 2.46
C THR A 36 11.94 -13.32 2.51
N LYS A 37 11.33 -14.43 2.11
CA LYS A 37 11.95 -15.74 1.99
C LYS A 37 11.72 -16.32 0.60
N LYS A 38 12.58 -17.22 0.20
CA LYS A 38 12.43 -17.91 -1.09
C LYS A 38 11.14 -18.71 -1.14
N GLY A 39 10.32 -18.41 -2.15
CA GLY A 39 9.04 -19.07 -2.38
C GLY A 39 7.86 -18.41 -1.67
N ASP A 40 8.05 -17.23 -1.05
CA ASP A 40 6.94 -16.45 -0.51
C ASP A 40 5.98 -15.99 -1.61
N ARG A 41 4.69 -16.07 -1.34
CA ARG A 41 3.63 -15.46 -2.15
C ARG A 41 3.34 -14.06 -1.65
N VAL A 42 3.41 -13.08 -2.55
CA VAL A 42 3.28 -11.66 -2.24
C VAL A 42 1.99 -11.09 -2.82
N LEU A 43 1.23 -10.38 -2.00
CA LEU A 43 0.08 -9.55 -2.42
C LEU A 43 0.44 -8.07 -2.23
N ASP A 44 0.40 -7.28 -3.31
CA ASP A 44 0.69 -5.83 -3.29
C ASP A 44 -0.58 -5.01 -3.54
N LEU A 45 -1.02 -4.28 -2.54
CA LEU A 45 -2.27 -3.50 -2.52
C LEU A 45 -1.98 -2.03 -2.88
N GLY A 46 -2.38 -1.63 -4.09
CA GLY A 46 -1.98 -0.39 -4.74
C GLY A 46 -0.63 -0.54 -5.46
N CYS A 47 -0.50 -1.61 -6.25
CA CYS A 47 0.76 -2.01 -6.89
C CYS A 47 1.22 -1.04 -7.98
N GLY A 48 0.33 -0.21 -8.53
CA GLY A 48 0.61 0.70 -9.63
C GLY A 48 1.20 0.00 -10.85
N ASN A 49 2.32 0.50 -11.34
CA ASN A 49 3.06 -0.05 -12.49
C ASN A 49 3.98 -1.24 -12.14
N GLY A 50 3.85 -1.84 -10.95
CA GLY A 50 4.66 -2.98 -10.52
C GLY A 50 6.05 -2.61 -9.98
N ARG A 51 6.26 -1.37 -9.51
CA ARG A 51 7.58 -0.92 -9.00
C ARG A 51 8.10 -1.77 -7.84
N LEU A 52 7.24 -2.22 -6.93
CA LEU A 52 7.69 -3.12 -5.86
C LEU A 52 8.17 -4.44 -6.44
N ARG A 53 7.44 -5.03 -7.40
CA ARG A 53 7.83 -6.26 -8.08
C ARG A 53 9.22 -6.17 -8.69
N GLN A 54 9.54 -5.03 -9.34
CA GLN A 54 10.87 -4.77 -9.90
C GLN A 54 12.00 -4.82 -8.86
N SER A 55 11.69 -4.55 -7.59
CA SER A 55 12.65 -4.51 -6.50
C SER A 55 12.79 -5.86 -5.77
N LEU A 56 11.94 -6.83 -6.08
CA LEU A 56 11.98 -8.17 -5.49
C LEU A 56 12.76 -9.12 -6.41
N PRO A 57 13.89 -9.68 -5.96
CA PRO A 57 14.67 -10.63 -6.75
C PRO A 57 13.84 -11.87 -7.14
N VAL A 58 13.96 -12.32 -8.40
CA VAL A 58 13.24 -13.49 -8.91
C VAL A 58 13.68 -14.79 -8.21
N GLU A 59 14.88 -14.80 -7.68
CA GLU A 59 15.42 -15.91 -6.88
C GLU A 59 14.68 -16.07 -5.54
N ILE A 60 14.06 -15.00 -5.06
CA ILE A 60 13.29 -14.96 -3.80
C ILE A 60 11.80 -15.08 -4.12
N ILE A 61 11.25 -14.16 -4.91
CA ILE A 61 9.85 -14.17 -5.33
C ILE A 61 9.79 -14.61 -6.79
N ARG A 62 9.36 -15.86 -7.02
CA ARG A 62 9.29 -16.44 -8.37
C ARG A 62 8.23 -15.73 -9.21
N ASP A 63 8.39 -15.81 -10.51
CA ASP A 63 7.33 -15.43 -11.44
C ASP A 63 6.06 -16.26 -11.16
N GLY A 64 4.91 -15.59 -11.07
CA GLY A 64 3.63 -16.17 -10.70
C GLY A 64 3.33 -16.21 -9.19
N ASP A 65 4.29 -15.88 -8.32
CA ASP A 65 4.07 -15.76 -6.87
C ASP A 65 3.81 -14.31 -6.42
N TYR A 66 3.74 -13.36 -7.38
CA TYR A 66 3.39 -11.97 -7.11
C TYR A 66 1.99 -11.62 -7.64
N PHE A 67 1.18 -11.02 -6.78
CA PHE A 67 -0.20 -10.62 -7.02
C PHE A 67 -0.35 -9.13 -6.73
N GLY A 68 -0.70 -8.34 -7.73
CA GLY A 68 -0.89 -6.89 -7.58
C GLY A 68 -2.35 -6.47 -7.79
N LEU A 69 -2.87 -5.61 -6.93
CA LEU A 69 -4.16 -4.95 -7.10
C LEU A 69 -3.96 -3.44 -7.24
N ASP A 70 -4.62 -2.83 -8.21
CA ASP A 70 -4.70 -1.38 -8.36
C ASP A 70 -6.02 -0.96 -8.98
N VAL A 71 -6.40 0.30 -8.80
CA VAL A 71 -7.60 0.91 -9.39
C VAL A 71 -7.33 1.59 -10.72
N SER A 72 -6.07 1.74 -11.12
CA SER A 72 -5.64 2.33 -12.39
C SER A 72 -5.35 1.24 -13.40
N GLU A 73 -6.24 1.07 -14.38
CA GLU A 73 -6.02 0.09 -15.45
C GLU A 73 -4.79 0.43 -16.28
N LYS A 74 -4.53 1.73 -16.54
CA LYS A 74 -3.33 2.16 -17.29
C LYS A 74 -2.03 1.80 -16.60
N LEU A 75 -1.96 1.89 -15.26
CA LEU A 75 -0.78 1.43 -14.51
C LEU A 75 -0.65 -0.09 -14.55
N LEU A 76 -1.76 -0.82 -14.44
CA LEU A 76 -1.77 -2.27 -14.54
C LEU A 76 -1.36 -2.78 -15.93
N GLU A 77 -1.72 -2.07 -17.02
CA GLU A 77 -1.22 -2.39 -18.36
C GLU A 77 0.31 -2.35 -18.42
N VAL A 78 0.94 -1.33 -17.80
CA VAL A 78 2.40 -1.25 -17.71
C VAL A 78 2.97 -2.41 -16.89
N ALA A 79 2.34 -2.72 -15.74
CA ALA A 79 2.77 -3.82 -14.87
C ALA A 79 2.70 -5.18 -15.59
N ARG A 80 1.58 -5.50 -16.25
CA ARG A 80 1.38 -6.75 -17.02
C ARG A 80 2.38 -6.89 -18.18
N LYS A 81 2.70 -5.77 -18.84
CA LYS A 81 3.70 -5.73 -19.93
C LYS A 81 5.10 -6.02 -19.42
N THR A 82 5.43 -5.50 -18.23
CA THR A 82 6.75 -5.64 -17.62
C THR A 82 6.94 -7.01 -16.97
N PHE A 83 5.88 -7.54 -16.33
CA PHE A 83 5.88 -8.80 -15.58
C PHE A 83 4.77 -9.75 -16.05
N PRO A 84 4.86 -10.31 -17.27
CA PRO A 84 3.77 -11.04 -17.92
C PRO A 84 3.43 -12.39 -17.25
N ARG A 85 4.26 -12.86 -16.32
CA ARG A 85 4.04 -14.10 -15.58
C ARG A 85 3.42 -13.89 -14.21
N ASP A 86 3.31 -12.63 -13.75
CA ASP A 86 2.70 -12.26 -12.47
C ASP A 86 1.22 -11.90 -12.65
N HIS A 87 0.49 -11.78 -11.57
CA HIS A 87 -0.97 -11.62 -11.57
C HIS A 87 -1.36 -10.18 -11.19
N PHE A 88 -2.03 -9.46 -12.09
CA PHE A 88 -2.45 -8.07 -11.86
C PHE A 88 -3.96 -7.90 -12.06
N PHE A 89 -4.65 -7.37 -11.04
CA PHE A 89 -6.10 -7.25 -10.97
C PHE A 89 -6.52 -5.79 -10.87
N HIS A 90 -7.43 -5.36 -11.75
CA HIS A 90 -8.10 -4.07 -11.65
C HIS A 90 -9.17 -4.14 -10.56
N LYS A 91 -8.82 -3.70 -9.36
CA LYS A 91 -9.70 -3.78 -8.19
C LYS A 91 -9.34 -2.76 -7.12
N ASP A 92 -10.37 -2.17 -6.50
CA ASP A 92 -10.24 -1.36 -5.30
C ASP A 92 -9.91 -2.27 -4.10
N PHE A 93 -8.70 -2.15 -3.57
CA PHE A 93 -8.21 -2.92 -2.43
C PHE A 93 -8.89 -2.57 -1.10
N THR A 94 -9.75 -1.55 -1.06
CA THR A 94 -10.57 -1.21 0.12
C THR A 94 -11.88 -2.00 0.19
N THR A 95 -12.19 -2.75 -0.88
CA THR A 95 -13.30 -3.72 -0.94
C THR A 95 -12.81 -5.10 -0.49
N PRO A 96 -13.70 -6.07 -0.20
CA PRO A 96 -13.27 -7.42 0.13
C PRO A 96 -12.32 -7.99 -0.92
N LEU A 97 -11.18 -8.51 -0.47
CA LEU A 97 -10.14 -9.05 -1.34
C LEU A 97 -10.60 -10.39 -1.97
N PRO A 98 -10.35 -10.62 -3.28
CA PRO A 98 -10.83 -11.80 -3.99
C PRO A 98 -9.98 -13.04 -3.73
N PHE A 99 -9.47 -13.18 -2.53
CA PHE A 99 -8.60 -14.29 -2.13
C PHE A 99 -9.13 -14.97 -0.87
N GLY A 100 -8.87 -16.26 -0.75
CA GLY A 100 -9.19 -17.03 0.45
C GLY A 100 -8.33 -16.64 1.66
N ASP A 101 -8.71 -17.14 2.83
CA ASP A 101 -7.94 -16.98 4.06
C ASP A 101 -6.56 -17.66 3.93
N ASP A 102 -5.57 -17.15 4.67
CA ASP A 102 -4.24 -17.78 4.80
C ASP A 102 -3.54 -18.07 3.47
N ASN A 103 -3.65 -17.17 2.50
CA ASN A 103 -3.20 -17.36 1.13
C ASN A 103 -1.79 -16.82 0.85
N PHE A 104 -1.37 -15.75 1.54
CA PHE A 104 -0.15 -15.02 1.27
C PHE A 104 0.83 -15.05 2.44
N ASP A 105 2.10 -15.17 2.13
CA ASP A 105 3.18 -15.05 3.11
C ASP A 105 3.45 -13.58 3.45
N ILE A 106 3.30 -12.71 2.44
CA ILE A 106 3.53 -11.26 2.55
C ILE A 106 2.36 -10.51 1.92
N VAL A 107 1.84 -9.51 2.62
CA VAL A 107 0.92 -8.50 2.09
C VAL A 107 1.60 -7.14 2.21
N THR A 108 1.59 -6.35 1.13
CA THR A 108 2.19 -5.02 1.11
C THR A 108 1.15 -3.95 0.77
N GLY A 109 1.41 -2.72 1.24
CA GLY A 109 0.67 -1.53 0.85
C GLY A 109 1.64 -0.35 0.80
N VAL A 110 2.34 -0.21 -0.34
CA VAL A 110 3.39 0.80 -0.51
C VAL A 110 2.80 2.11 -0.97
N ALA A 111 2.85 3.12 -0.11
CA ALA A 111 2.27 4.45 -0.36
C ALA A 111 0.78 4.41 -0.80
N SER A 112 0.03 3.42 -0.32
CA SER A 112 -1.39 3.22 -0.64
C SER A 112 -2.31 3.43 0.56
N PHE A 113 -1.89 3.05 1.76
CA PHE A 113 -2.72 3.09 2.97
C PHE A 113 -3.27 4.48 3.33
N HIS A 114 -2.52 5.55 3.09
CA HIS A 114 -2.95 6.93 3.36
C HIS A 114 -4.05 7.44 2.41
N HIS A 115 -4.39 6.70 1.37
CA HIS A 115 -5.56 6.97 0.52
C HIS A 115 -6.87 6.48 1.13
N ILE A 116 -6.82 5.69 2.20
CA ILE A 116 -8.02 5.27 2.94
C ILE A 116 -8.37 6.37 3.95
N LEU A 117 -9.40 7.16 3.63
CA LEU A 117 -9.67 8.43 4.29
C LEU A 117 -10.41 8.34 5.63
N SER A 118 -10.92 7.17 6.00
CA SER A 118 -11.64 6.98 7.26
C SER A 118 -11.04 5.84 8.12
N GLU A 119 -11.08 6.00 9.44
CA GLU A 119 -10.60 4.97 10.37
C GLU A 119 -11.37 3.64 10.27
N PRO A 120 -12.72 3.64 10.12
CA PRO A 120 -13.45 2.40 9.91
C PRO A 120 -13.03 1.63 8.67
N GLU A 121 -12.72 2.33 7.56
CA GLU A 121 -12.24 1.70 6.33
C GLU A 121 -10.79 1.20 6.50
N GLN A 122 -9.93 1.98 7.17
CA GLN A 122 -8.57 1.53 7.51
C GLN A 122 -8.60 0.24 8.35
N LYS A 123 -9.53 0.16 9.32
CA LYS A 123 -9.73 -1.05 10.13
C LYS A 123 -10.15 -2.24 9.26
N LYS A 124 -11.14 -2.05 8.37
CA LYS A 124 -11.60 -3.13 7.46
C LYS A 124 -10.46 -3.59 6.53
N PHE A 125 -9.71 -2.66 5.96
CA PHE A 125 -8.55 -2.97 5.13
C PHE A 125 -7.53 -3.84 5.87
N LEU A 126 -7.16 -3.47 7.10
CA LEU A 126 -6.22 -4.23 7.90
C LEU A 126 -6.76 -5.60 8.33
N GLN A 127 -8.06 -5.72 8.58
CA GLN A 127 -8.72 -7.00 8.85
C GLN A 127 -8.66 -7.92 7.63
N GLU A 128 -8.89 -7.39 6.42
CA GLU A 128 -8.75 -8.14 5.17
C GLU A 128 -7.28 -8.54 4.92
N CYS A 129 -6.31 -7.65 5.15
CA CYS A 129 -4.89 -8.00 5.10
C CYS A 129 -4.56 -9.16 6.06
N CYS A 130 -5.06 -9.07 7.30
CA CYS A 130 -4.85 -10.12 8.29
C CYS A 130 -5.54 -11.44 7.90
N ARG A 131 -6.74 -11.38 7.30
CA ARG A 131 -7.47 -12.57 6.84
C ARG A 131 -6.70 -13.33 5.78
N VAL A 132 -6.20 -12.64 4.76
CA VAL A 132 -5.51 -13.28 3.62
C VAL A 132 -4.05 -13.65 3.92
N LEU A 133 -3.44 -13.10 4.97
CA LEU A 133 -2.11 -13.50 5.45
C LEU A 133 -2.16 -14.87 6.09
N LYS A 134 -1.18 -15.70 5.81
CA LYS A 134 -0.91 -16.95 6.54
C LYS A 134 -0.56 -16.67 7.99
N PRO A 135 -0.80 -17.59 8.94
CA PRO A 135 -0.23 -17.51 10.29
C PRO A 135 1.28 -17.25 10.24
N GLY A 136 1.78 -16.27 11.00
CA GLY A 136 3.17 -15.82 10.93
C GLY A 136 3.53 -14.95 9.73
N GLY A 137 2.60 -14.74 8.80
CA GLY A 137 2.80 -13.90 7.61
C GLY A 137 3.02 -12.44 7.95
N THR A 138 3.60 -11.70 6.99
CA THR A 138 4.08 -10.32 7.16
C THR A 138 3.18 -9.33 6.45
N LEU A 139 2.70 -8.30 7.16
CA LEU A 139 2.18 -7.08 6.58
C LEU A 139 3.27 -6.02 6.53
N PHE A 140 3.53 -5.45 5.35
CA PHE A 140 4.45 -4.32 5.17
C PHE A 140 3.69 -3.12 4.61
N LEU A 141 3.68 -2.02 5.35
CA LEU A 141 3.02 -0.78 4.92
C LEU A 141 4.01 0.38 4.91
N THR A 142 3.85 1.26 3.90
CA THR A 142 4.45 2.59 3.96
C THR A 142 3.37 3.67 3.85
N THR A 143 3.51 4.73 4.62
CA THR A 143 2.62 5.88 4.57
C THR A 143 3.39 7.18 4.73
N TRP A 144 2.92 8.24 4.09
CA TRP A 144 3.61 9.51 4.12
C TRP A 144 3.50 10.20 5.48
N LYS A 145 4.61 10.76 5.94
CA LYS A 145 4.60 11.83 6.94
C LYS A 145 4.22 13.13 6.23
N LEU A 146 3.04 13.61 6.47
CA LEU A 146 2.62 14.91 5.91
C LEU A 146 3.34 16.05 6.66
N PRO A 147 4.01 16.99 5.95
CA PRO A 147 4.80 18.04 6.58
C PRO A 147 3.90 19.07 7.26
N ARG A 148 4.23 19.45 8.52
CA ARG A 148 3.50 20.46 9.28
C ARG A 148 3.40 21.82 8.57
N LYS A 149 4.35 22.16 7.68
CA LYS A 149 4.40 23.44 6.97
C LYS A 149 3.28 23.64 5.94
N HIS A 150 2.66 22.56 5.43
CA HIS A 150 1.50 22.68 4.53
C HIS A 150 0.19 22.98 5.26
N PHE A 151 0.20 23.07 6.57
CA PHE A 151 -0.98 23.40 7.39
C PHE A 151 -1.53 24.83 7.11
N TRP A 152 -0.72 25.76 6.63
CA TRP A 152 -1.09 27.17 6.46
C TRP A 152 -1.36 27.60 5.02
N SER A 153 -1.03 26.79 4.01
CA SER A 153 -1.26 27.14 2.61
C SER A 153 -2.40 26.31 2.00
N ASN A 154 -3.62 26.77 2.16
CA ASN A 154 -4.74 26.62 1.23
C ASN A 154 -5.48 25.30 1.12
N PHE A 155 -5.47 24.34 2.05
CA PHE A 155 -6.27 23.14 1.84
C PHE A 155 -6.98 22.62 3.08
N TRP A 156 -8.25 22.97 3.20
CA TRP A 156 -9.22 22.36 4.10
C TRP A 156 -10.08 21.37 3.32
N ALA A 157 -9.82 20.08 3.43
CA ALA A 157 -10.81 19.09 3.10
C ALA A 157 -10.95 18.16 4.31
N GLY A 158 -12.03 18.30 5.06
CA GLY A 158 -12.43 17.36 6.10
C GLY A 158 -12.02 17.71 7.55
N ASN A 159 -12.09 16.74 8.42
CA ASN A 159 -12.05 16.77 9.90
C ASN A 159 -10.64 16.94 10.53
N GLY A 160 -9.73 17.68 9.96
CA GLY A 160 -8.37 17.90 10.48
C GLY A 160 -7.39 16.73 10.33
N LYS A 161 -7.85 15.56 9.87
CA LYS A 161 -7.00 14.38 9.60
C LYS A 161 -6.76 14.15 8.11
N ASN A 162 -7.65 14.63 7.23
CA ASN A 162 -7.53 14.47 5.79
C ASN A 162 -6.97 15.75 5.15
N TRP A 163 -6.04 15.58 4.22
CA TRP A 163 -5.30 16.65 3.57
C TRP A 163 -5.40 16.51 2.06
N THR A 164 -5.73 17.58 1.37
CA THR A 164 -5.72 17.61 -0.09
C THR A 164 -4.46 18.33 -0.57
N ILE A 165 -3.65 17.63 -1.37
CA ILE A 165 -2.36 18.10 -1.88
C ILE A 165 -2.40 18.07 -3.41
N PRO A 166 -2.03 19.14 -4.11
CA PRO A 166 -1.95 19.16 -5.56
C PRO A 166 -0.82 18.24 -6.04
N PHE A 167 -1.06 17.50 -7.13
CA PHE A 167 -0.10 16.61 -7.74
C PHE A 167 0.01 16.82 -9.26
N GLY A 168 1.22 16.63 -9.81
CA GLY A 168 1.51 16.78 -11.23
C GLY A 168 1.56 18.23 -11.68
N VAL A 169 1.83 18.44 -12.97
CA VAL A 169 1.93 19.77 -13.61
C VAL A 169 0.60 20.50 -13.56
N GLU A 170 -0.51 19.79 -13.74
CA GLU A 170 -1.88 20.32 -13.73
C GLU A 170 -2.46 20.48 -12.32
N LYS A 171 -1.66 20.18 -11.27
CA LYS A 171 -2.04 20.33 -9.85
C LYS A 171 -3.34 19.64 -9.47
N HIS A 172 -3.58 18.42 -9.98
CA HIS A 172 -4.76 17.63 -9.62
C HIS A 172 -4.85 17.41 -8.10
N PRO A 173 -6.00 17.70 -7.46
CA PRO A 173 -6.16 17.57 -6.02
C PRO A 173 -6.18 16.11 -5.62
N ARG A 174 -5.32 15.70 -4.67
CA ARG A 174 -5.31 14.34 -4.10
C ARG A 174 -5.46 14.40 -2.61
N THR A 175 -6.43 13.66 -2.09
CA THR A 175 -6.71 13.63 -0.66
C THR A 175 -5.99 12.46 0.00
N TYR A 176 -5.35 12.76 1.12
CA TYR A 176 -4.59 11.82 1.94
C TYR A 176 -5.03 11.92 3.39
N ARG A 177 -5.04 10.80 4.08
CA ARG A 177 -5.22 10.78 5.51
C ARG A 177 -3.85 10.84 6.20
N ASN A 178 -3.69 11.79 7.11
CA ASN A 178 -2.53 11.84 7.98
C ASN A 178 -2.65 10.74 9.03
N VAL A 179 -1.71 9.79 9.02
CA VAL A 179 -1.67 8.65 9.96
C VAL A 179 -0.33 8.68 10.67
N THR A 180 -0.35 8.80 12.00
CA THR A 180 0.87 8.78 12.80
C THR A 180 1.35 7.36 13.09
N ASP A 181 2.59 7.22 13.54
CA ASP A 181 3.13 5.93 14.00
C ASP A 181 2.31 5.32 15.15
N LYS A 182 1.80 6.16 16.05
CA LYS A 182 0.91 5.74 17.15
C LYS A 182 -0.40 5.19 16.63
N ASP A 183 -1.02 5.89 15.65
CA ASP A 183 -2.26 5.43 15.02
C ASP A 183 -2.05 4.09 14.30
N LEU A 184 -0.95 3.97 13.53
CA LEU A 184 -0.59 2.73 12.82
C LEU A 184 -0.44 1.55 13.78
N LYS A 185 0.36 1.69 14.84
CA LYS A 185 0.56 0.64 15.85
C LYS A 185 -0.76 0.19 16.47
N LYS A 186 -1.63 1.15 16.85
CA LYS A 186 -2.93 0.86 17.42
C LYS A 186 -3.86 0.13 16.45
N LEU A 187 -3.87 0.56 15.17
CA LEU A 187 -4.71 -0.04 14.14
C LEU A 187 -4.26 -1.47 13.82
N LEU A 188 -2.96 -1.72 13.67
CA LEU A 188 -2.42 -3.06 13.42
C LEU A 188 -2.75 -4.01 14.56
N HIS A 189 -2.51 -3.58 15.81
CA HIS A 189 -2.82 -4.40 17.00
C HIS A 189 -4.31 -4.78 17.04
N ARG A 190 -5.21 -3.83 16.75
CA ARG A 190 -6.67 -4.09 16.70
C ARG A 190 -7.09 -5.02 15.57
N ALA A 191 -6.27 -5.13 14.53
CA ALA A 191 -6.49 -6.06 13.42
C ALA A 191 -5.87 -7.45 13.65
N GLY A 192 -5.24 -7.70 14.81
CA GLY A 192 -4.61 -8.99 15.12
C GLY A 192 -3.17 -9.13 14.64
N LEU A 193 -2.47 -8.01 14.44
CA LEU A 193 -1.09 -7.98 13.96
C LEU A 193 -0.15 -7.44 15.05
N SER A 194 0.93 -8.17 15.33
CA SER A 194 2.03 -7.71 16.20
C SER A 194 2.99 -6.83 15.40
N VAL A 195 3.24 -5.61 15.85
CA VAL A 195 4.19 -4.70 15.21
C VAL A 195 5.62 -5.11 15.58
N THR A 196 6.43 -5.49 14.59
CA THR A 196 7.84 -5.85 14.75
C THR A 196 8.80 -4.73 14.36
N PHE A 197 8.35 -3.82 13.50
CA PHE A 197 9.12 -2.66 13.07
C PHE A 197 8.20 -1.46 12.83
N CYS A 198 8.58 -0.27 13.27
CA CYS A 198 7.85 0.96 12.94
C CYS A 198 8.80 2.15 13.09
N GLN A 199 9.23 2.73 11.97
CA GLN A 199 10.14 3.87 11.93
C GLN A 199 9.78 4.87 10.84
N LEU A 200 10.13 6.12 11.08
CA LEU A 200 10.13 7.17 10.07
C LEU A 200 11.47 7.14 9.33
N LEU A 201 11.44 6.79 8.05
CA LEU A 201 12.64 6.76 7.22
C LEU A 201 12.75 8.04 6.38
N ARG A 202 13.97 8.60 6.32
CA ARG A 202 14.33 9.80 5.53
C ARG A 202 13.42 11.02 5.76
N ASP A 203 12.82 11.12 6.94
CA ASP A 203 11.84 12.16 7.30
C ASP A 203 10.64 12.27 6.33
N ARG A 204 10.33 11.19 5.60
CA ARG A 204 9.29 11.16 4.57
C ARG A 204 8.22 10.11 4.79
N ASN A 205 8.63 8.86 5.04
CA ASN A 205 7.73 7.73 5.10
C ASN A 205 7.80 7.02 6.46
N TYR A 206 6.66 6.81 7.08
CA TYR A 206 6.56 5.77 8.10
C TYR A 206 6.59 4.41 7.39
N VAL A 207 7.48 3.54 7.84
CA VAL A 207 7.53 2.13 7.45
C VAL A 207 7.11 1.32 8.66
N ILE A 208 6.14 0.42 8.48
CA ILE A 208 5.67 -0.46 9.53
C ILE A 208 5.61 -1.90 9.03
N VAL A 209 6.10 -2.81 9.87
CA VAL A 209 6.00 -4.25 9.68
C VAL A 209 5.15 -4.83 10.79
N GLY A 210 4.13 -5.60 10.41
CA GLY A 210 3.28 -6.36 11.31
C GLY A 210 3.33 -7.86 10.99
N LYS A 211 3.27 -8.70 12.01
CA LYS A 211 3.18 -10.17 11.85
C LYS A 211 1.81 -10.65 12.30
N LYS A 212 1.17 -11.50 11.51
CA LYS A 212 -0.03 -12.22 11.92
C LYS A 212 0.33 -13.23 13.01
N HIS A 213 -0.47 -13.29 14.07
CA HIS A 213 -0.27 -14.27 15.13
C HIS A 213 -0.40 -15.70 14.61
N ASN A 214 0.37 -16.65 15.16
CA ASN A 214 0.34 -18.07 14.77
C ASN A 214 -0.88 -18.84 15.29
N GLY A 215 -1.74 -18.22 16.08
CA GLY A 215 -2.95 -18.83 16.65
C GLY A 215 -4.18 -17.95 16.48
N LYS A 216 -5.37 -18.52 16.53
CA LYS A 216 -6.61 -17.73 16.63
C LYS A 216 -6.51 -16.87 17.88
N LEU A 217 -6.65 -15.56 17.73
CA LEU A 217 -6.95 -14.68 18.86
C LEU A 217 -8.30 -15.16 19.41
N PHE A 218 -8.29 -15.65 20.65
CA PHE A 218 -9.48 -16.06 21.39
C PHE A 218 -10.39 -14.86 21.65
#